data_54eaa3430422dcb753322f0f1b254421
#
_entry.id   54eaa3430422dcb753322f0f1b254421
#
_cell.length_a   1.000
_cell.length_b   1.000
_cell.length_c   1.000
_cell.angle_alpha   90.00
_cell.angle_beta   90.00
_cell.angle_gamma   90.00
#
_symmetry.space_group_name_H-M   'P 1'
#
loop_
_entity.id
_entity.type
_entity.pdbx_description
1 polymer ?
#
loop_
_entity_poly.entity_id
_entity_poly.type
_entity_poly.pdbx_seq_one_letter_code
_entity_poly.pdbx_strand_id
1 'polypeptide(L)'
;MSCPPCHVGPHTGAKKALAEIYQAEDKDHARKAAAAFADAYGTKWPKVARKITGDLEELTAFYDYPAEHWIHLRTTNPIESTFATVRHRTKVTRGPGSKAAGLAMAFKLIEAAQARWRAVNAPHLVALVRAGAVFHAGQLVERPDEQHHNQPNPATEKSVPAAA
;
A
#
# COMPACT_ATOMS: atom_id res chain seq x y z
N MET A 1 -44.09 7.00 -19.76
CA MET A 1 -42.92 7.70 -20.34
C MET A 1 -41.69 7.04 -19.75
N SER A 2 -41.12 6.06 -20.46
CA SER A 2 -39.94 5.33 -20.01
C SER A 2 -38.69 6.15 -20.37
N CYS A 3 -37.90 6.52 -19.35
CA CYS A 3 -36.62 7.17 -19.56
C CYS A 3 -35.68 6.20 -20.28
N PRO A 4 -34.99 6.58 -21.38
CA PRO A 4 -34.02 5.70 -22.01
C PRO A 4 -32.83 5.47 -21.06
N PRO A 5 -32.21 4.27 -21.08
CA PRO A 5 -31.05 3.98 -20.24
C PRO A 5 -29.93 4.96 -20.59
N CYS A 6 -29.41 5.65 -19.57
CA CYS A 6 -28.24 6.52 -19.70
C CYS A 6 -27.13 5.71 -20.36
N HIS A 7 -26.73 6.09 -21.56
CA HIS A 7 -25.55 5.56 -22.24
C HIS A 7 -24.33 5.81 -21.35
N VAL A 8 -23.94 4.80 -20.57
CA VAL A 8 -22.68 4.77 -19.86
C VAL A 8 -21.58 4.79 -20.91
N GLY A 9 -20.94 5.94 -21.10
CA GLY A 9 -19.90 6.09 -22.11
C GLY A 9 -18.76 5.09 -21.90
N PRO A 10 -18.04 4.69 -22.94
CA PRO A 10 -17.00 3.65 -22.90
C PRO A 10 -15.91 3.90 -21.84
N HIS A 11 -15.69 5.15 -21.45
CA HIS A 11 -14.76 5.53 -20.38
C HIS A 11 -15.26 5.17 -18.97
N THR A 12 -16.58 5.12 -18.74
CA THR A 12 -17.15 4.80 -17.43
C THR A 12 -17.00 3.31 -17.13
N GLY A 13 -17.22 2.44 -18.14
CA GLY A 13 -17.02 1.00 -18.01
C GLY A 13 -15.55 0.65 -17.73
N ALA A 14 -14.62 1.26 -18.46
CA ALA A 14 -13.20 1.04 -18.26
C ALA A 14 -12.71 1.52 -16.87
N LYS A 15 -13.22 2.67 -16.38
CA LYS A 15 -12.93 3.14 -15.02
C LYS A 15 -13.42 2.18 -13.96
N LYS A 16 -14.61 1.61 -14.14
CA LYS A 16 -15.15 0.60 -13.22
C LYS A 16 -14.30 -0.66 -13.22
N ALA A 17 -13.94 -1.18 -14.38
CA ALA A 17 -13.09 -2.35 -14.51
C ALA A 17 -11.69 -2.12 -13.93
N LEU A 18 -11.11 -0.91 -14.06
CA LEU A 18 -9.87 -0.53 -13.37
C LEU A 18 -10.06 -0.49 -11.86
N ALA A 19 -11.18 0.03 -11.36
CA ALA A 19 -11.47 0.06 -9.94
C ALA A 19 -11.56 -1.35 -9.34
N GLU A 20 -12.09 -2.31 -10.07
CA GLU A 20 -12.18 -3.72 -9.67
C GLU A 20 -10.79 -4.34 -9.43
N ILE A 21 -9.76 -3.92 -10.18
CA ILE A 21 -8.39 -4.43 -10.01
C ILE A 21 -7.81 -4.02 -8.64
N TYR A 22 -7.84 -2.72 -8.30
CA TYR A 22 -7.20 -2.25 -7.07
C TYR A 22 -8.13 -2.24 -5.85
N GLN A 23 -9.42 -2.56 -6.02
CA GLN A 23 -10.39 -2.78 -4.95
C GLN A 23 -10.69 -4.26 -4.71
N ALA A 24 -10.02 -5.16 -5.42
CA ALA A 24 -10.17 -6.58 -5.23
C ALA A 24 -9.90 -6.99 -3.76
N GLU A 25 -10.51 -8.09 -3.34
CA GLU A 25 -10.37 -8.62 -1.98
C GLU A 25 -8.98 -9.18 -1.73
N ASP A 26 -8.38 -9.79 -2.75
CA ASP A 26 -7.06 -10.39 -2.69
C ASP A 26 -6.27 -10.21 -4.01
N LYS A 27 -4.99 -10.62 -3.98
CA LYS A 27 -4.06 -10.52 -5.11
C LYS A 27 -4.50 -11.36 -6.31
N ASP A 28 -5.14 -12.52 -6.09
CA ASP A 28 -5.58 -13.41 -7.17
C ASP A 28 -6.83 -12.86 -7.86
N HIS A 29 -7.75 -12.28 -7.11
CA HIS A 29 -8.89 -11.56 -7.69
C HIS A 29 -8.43 -10.34 -8.49
N ALA A 30 -7.44 -9.59 -8.00
CA ALA A 30 -6.85 -8.49 -8.75
C ALA A 30 -6.22 -8.95 -10.09
N ARG A 31 -5.52 -10.10 -10.09
CA ARG A 31 -4.95 -10.69 -11.31
C ARG A 31 -6.04 -11.10 -12.31
N LYS A 32 -7.11 -11.74 -11.84
CA LYS A 32 -8.25 -12.12 -12.69
C LYS A 32 -8.94 -10.89 -13.28
N ALA A 33 -9.15 -9.84 -12.48
CA ALA A 33 -9.73 -8.58 -12.94
C ALA A 33 -8.84 -7.89 -13.98
N ALA A 34 -7.51 -7.92 -13.81
CA ALA A 34 -6.57 -7.36 -14.77
C ALA A 34 -6.57 -8.12 -16.10
N ALA A 35 -6.66 -9.46 -16.07
CA ALA A 35 -6.80 -10.28 -17.26
C ALA A 35 -8.11 -9.96 -17.99
N ALA A 36 -9.23 -9.91 -17.27
CA ALA A 36 -10.53 -9.55 -17.83
C ALA A 36 -10.52 -8.12 -18.44
N PHE A 37 -9.84 -7.18 -17.80
CA PHE A 37 -9.65 -5.85 -18.37
C PHE A 37 -8.85 -5.89 -19.67
N ALA A 38 -7.77 -6.67 -19.74
CA ALA A 38 -6.96 -6.79 -20.93
C ALA A 38 -7.74 -7.42 -22.10
N ASP A 39 -8.56 -8.43 -21.83
CA ASP A 39 -9.43 -9.06 -22.82
C ASP A 39 -10.52 -8.11 -23.34
N ALA A 40 -11.20 -7.41 -22.45
CA ALA A 40 -12.31 -6.53 -22.81
C ALA A 40 -11.87 -5.23 -23.50
N TYR A 41 -10.73 -4.68 -23.10
CA TYR A 41 -10.28 -3.35 -23.50
C TYR A 41 -8.96 -3.33 -24.25
N GLY A 42 -8.24 -4.45 -24.35
CA GLY A 42 -6.92 -4.54 -24.98
C GLY A 42 -6.93 -4.14 -26.46
N THR A 43 -7.99 -4.47 -27.20
CA THR A 43 -8.15 -4.04 -28.61
C THR A 43 -8.27 -2.53 -28.73
N LYS A 44 -9.02 -1.90 -27.83
CA LYS A 44 -9.29 -0.44 -27.87
C LYS A 44 -8.15 0.39 -27.29
N TRP A 45 -7.52 -0.09 -26.21
CA TRP A 45 -6.44 0.60 -25.52
C TRP A 45 -5.24 -0.32 -25.24
N PRO A 46 -4.52 -0.78 -26.28
CA PRO A 46 -3.48 -1.79 -26.13
C PRO A 46 -2.29 -1.32 -25.26
N LYS A 47 -2.00 -0.02 -25.26
CA LYS A 47 -0.94 0.55 -24.42
C LYS A 47 -1.30 0.49 -22.93
N VAL A 48 -2.56 0.75 -22.60
CA VAL A 48 -3.06 0.72 -21.20
C VAL A 48 -3.09 -0.72 -20.71
N ALA A 49 -3.65 -1.64 -21.49
CA ALA A 49 -3.70 -3.05 -21.13
C ALA A 49 -2.30 -3.61 -20.87
N ARG A 50 -1.33 -3.37 -21.77
CA ARG A 50 0.06 -3.81 -21.57
C ARG A 50 0.72 -3.20 -20.33
N LYS A 51 0.44 -1.94 -20.04
CA LYS A 51 0.99 -1.29 -18.84
C LYS A 51 0.42 -1.92 -17.57
N ILE A 52 -0.89 -2.14 -17.51
CA ILE A 52 -1.53 -2.75 -16.34
C ILE A 52 -1.03 -4.18 -16.11
N THR A 53 -0.94 -5.00 -17.17
CA THR A 53 -0.47 -6.38 -17.05
C THR A 53 1.03 -6.46 -16.77
N GLY A 54 1.83 -5.52 -17.27
CA GLY A 54 3.27 -5.46 -17.03
C GLY A 54 3.63 -5.01 -15.61
N ASP A 55 2.90 -4.02 -15.09
CA ASP A 55 3.16 -3.44 -13.77
C ASP A 55 2.24 -4.06 -12.68
N LEU A 56 1.63 -5.23 -12.95
CA LEU A 56 0.60 -5.81 -12.08
C LEU A 56 1.15 -6.20 -10.70
N GLU A 57 2.35 -6.74 -10.64
CA GLU A 57 2.99 -7.14 -9.38
C GLU A 57 3.26 -5.91 -8.50
N GLU A 58 3.73 -4.81 -9.08
CA GLU A 58 3.95 -3.55 -8.37
C GLU A 58 2.62 -2.93 -7.92
N LEU A 59 1.60 -2.97 -8.78
CA LEU A 59 0.27 -2.44 -8.47
C LEU A 59 -0.42 -3.23 -7.35
N THR A 60 -0.09 -4.51 -7.21
CA THR A 60 -0.69 -5.40 -6.21
C THR A 60 0.22 -5.68 -5.00
N ALA A 61 1.41 -5.06 -4.94
CA ALA A 61 2.37 -5.25 -3.85
C ALA A 61 1.80 -4.89 -2.46
N PHE A 62 0.79 -4.01 -2.38
CA PHE A 62 0.18 -3.64 -1.11
C PHE A 62 -0.55 -4.81 -0.41
N TYR A 63 -0.93 -5.88 -1.13
CA TYR A 63 -1.51 -7.08 -0.54
C TYR A 63 -0.54 -7.88 0.35
N ASP A 64 0.77 -7.65 0.17
CA ASP A 64 1.83 -8.26 0.97
C ASP A 64 2.08 -7.51 2.29
N TYR A 65 1.19 -6.56 2.65
CA TYR A 65 1.19 -5.77 3.87
C TYR A 65 -0.09 -6.02 4.68
N PRO A 66 -0.14 -5.61 5.98
CA PRO A 66 -1.35 -5.76 6.80
C PRO A 66 -2.59 -5.17 6.13
N ALA A 67 -3.72 -5.88 6.22
CA ALA A 67 -4.96 -5.46 5.58
C ALA A 67 -5.42 -4.07 6.03
N GLU A 68 -5.18 -3.71 7.28
CA GLU A 68 -5.49 -2.39 7.86
C GLU A 68 -4.74 -1.24 7.18
N HIS A 69 -3.57 -1.54 6.59
CA HIS A 69 -2.76 -0.56 5.88
C HIS A 69 -3.17 -0.36 4.42
N TRP A 70 -3.92 -1.28 3.82
CA TRP A 70 -4.22 -1.23 2.38
C TRP A 70 -4.91 0.06 1.94
N ILE A 71 -5.80 0.61 2.77
CA ILE A 71 -6.47 1.88 2.48
C ILE A 71 -5.50 3.05 2.30
N HIS A 72 -4.36 3.00 2.99
CA HIS A 72 -3.31 4.02 2.88
C HIS A 72 -2.36 3.74 1.72
N LEU A 73 -2.08 2.45 1.44
CA LEU A 73 -1.12 2.03 0.41
C LEU A 73 -1.69 2.07 -1.01
N ARG A 74 -3.03 1.98 -1.15
CA ARG A 74 -3.72 2.05 -2.46
C ARG A 74 -3.74 3.46 -3.07
N THR A 75 -3.37 4.49 -2.36
CA THR A 75 -3.54 5.87 -2.81
C THR A 75 -2.31 6.73 -2.53
N THR A 76 -1.97 7.58 -3.48
CA THR A 76 -0.94 8.61 -3.35
C THR A 76 -1.51 9.97 -2.89
N ASN A 77 -2.82 10.08 -2.67
CA ASN A 77 -3.50 11.32 -2.32
C ASN A 77 -2.87 12.10 -1.15
N PRO A 78 -2.41 11.49 -0.05
CA PRO A 78 -1.76 12.22 1.04
C PRO A 78 -0.48 12.93 0.58
N ILE A 79 0.33 12.25 -0.25
CA ILE A 79 1.56 12.79 -0.82
C ILE A 79 1.24 13.89 -1.83
N GLU A 80 0.30 13.63 -2.73
CA GLU A 80 -0.11 14.58 -3.77
C GLU A 80 -0.67 15.87 -3.18
N SER A 81 -1.51 15.80 -2.15
CA SER A 81 -2.06 16.99 -1.48
C SER A 81 -0.99 17.82 -0.81
N THR A 82 -0.01 17.19 -0.18
CA THR A 82 1.13 17.86 0.45
C THR A 82 1.98 18.58 -0.61
N PHE A 83 2.34 17.89 -1.70
CA PHE A 83 3.09 18.51 -2.79
C PHE A 83 2.30 19.55 -3.58
N ALA A 84 0.98 19.44 -3.66
CA ALA A 84 0.13 20.47 -4.25
C ALA A 84 0.23 21.78 -3.47
N THR A 85 0.27 21.71 -2.13
CA THR A 85 0.48 22.88 -1.27
C THR A 85 1.85 23.53 -1.51
N VAL A 86 2.91 22.73 -1.59
CA VAL A 86 4.27 23.22 -1.89
C VAL A 86 4.30 23.89 -3.26
N ARG A 87 3.76 23.24 -4.30
CA ARG A 87 3.67 23.82 -5.67
C ARG A 87 2.87 25.11 -5.69
N HIS A 88 1.73 25.16 -5.02
CA HIS A 88 0.91 26.36 -4.97
C HIS A 88 1.69 27.54 -4.36
N ARG A 89 2.34 27.35 -3.21
CA ARG A 89 3.16 28.37 -2.57
C ARG A 89 4.32 28.82 -3.43
N THR A 90 5.06 27.89 -4.03
CA THR A 90 6.17 28.21 -4.96
C THR A 90 5.70 29.05 -6.14
N LYS A 91 4.51 28.75 -6.69
CA LYS A 91 3.92 29.51 -7.79
C LYS A 91 3.53 30.91 -7.37
N VAL A 92 2.88 31.07 -6.22
CA VAL A 92 2.42 32.36 -5.68
C VAL A 92 3.59 33.30 -5.36
N THR A 93 4.67 32.76 -4.79
CA THR A 93 5.88 33.52 -4.45
C THR A 93 6.83 33.74 -5.65
N ARG A 94 6.46 33.28 -6.84
CA ARG A 94 7.28 33.32 -8.06
C ARG A 94 8.66 32.69 -7.89
N GLY A 95 8.74 31.71 -7.01
CA GLY A 95 9.96 31.00 -6.66
C GLY A 95 10.65 31.53 -5.40
N PRO A 96 11.43 30.70 -4.74
CA PRO A 96 12.06 31.02 -3.45
C PRO A 96 13.38 31.79 -3.58
N GLY A 97 13.76 32.27 -4.75
CA GLY A 97 14.98 33.05 -5.01
C GLY A 97 16.28 32.23 -5.02
N SER A 98 16.42 31.20 -4.18
CA SER A 98 17.58 30.30 -4.17
C SER A 98 17.16 28.85 -3.86
N LYS A 99 18.04 27.89 -4.19
CA LYS A 99 17.84 26.47 -3.88
C LYS A 99 17.69 26.24 -2.36
N ALA A 100 18.52 26.90 -1.55
CA ALA A 100 18.48 26.76 -0.10
C ALA A 100 17.16 27.29 0.48
N ALA A 101 16.70 28.46 0.04
CA ALA A 101 15.41 29.05 0.42
C ALA A 101 14.25 28.15 -0.03
N GLY A 102 14.34 27.52 -1.21
CA GLY A 102 13.35 26.57 -1.71
C GLY A 102 13.22 25.33 -0.85
N LEU A 103 14.32 24.74 -0.44
CA LEU A 103 14.35 23.60 0.45
C LEU A 103 13.80 23.95 1.84
N ALA A 104 14.20 25.09 2.42
CA ALA A 104 13.70 25.55 3.70
C ALA A 104 12.20 25.80 3.66
N MET A 105 11.69 26.43 2.60
CA MET A 105 10.25 26.65 2.42
C MET A 105 9.49 25.33 2.29
N ALA A 106 9.96 24.39 1.46
CA ALA A 106 9.32 23.09 1.30
C ALA A 106 9.30 22.32 2.63
N PHE A 107 10.43 22.30 3.35
CA PHE A 107 10.52 21.68 4.66
C PHE A 107 9.48 22.24 5.64
N LYS A 108 9.40 23.57 5.78
CA LYS A 108 8.44 24.22 6.67
C LYS A 108 6.99 23.97 6.29
N LEU A 109 6.67 23.90 5.00
CA LEU A 109 5.32 23.58 4.54
C LEU A 109 4.94 22.12 4.84
N ILE A 110 5.89 21.17 4.68
CA ILE A 110 5.68 19.77 5.01
C ILE A 110 5.54 19.59 6.52
N GLU A 111 6.41 20.21 7.31
CA GLU A 111 6.35 20.20 8.78
C GLU A 111 4.99 20.75 9.28
N ALA A 112 4.50 21.84 8.72
CA ALA A 112 3.17 22.41 9.05
C ALA A 112 2.02 21.49 8.62
N ALA A 113 2.18 20.74 7.51
CA ALA A 113 1.19 19.77 7.06
C ALA A 113 1.14 18.54 7.96
N GLN A 114 2.27 18.13 8.52
CA GLN A 114 2.41 16.95 9.39
C GLN A 114 1.46 16.99 10.59
N ALA A 115 1.21 18.15 11.17
CA ALA A 115 0.28 18.33 12.29
C ALA A 115 -1.18 17.92 11.95
N ARG A 116 -1.52 17.84 10.65
CA ARG A 116 -2.85 17.49 10.15
C ARG A 116 -2.91 16.12 9.48
N TRP A 117 -1.80 15.39 9.45
CA TRP A 117 -1.78 14.06 8.86
C TRP A 117 -2.58 13.09 9.73
N ARG A 118 -3.34 12.24 9.06
CA ARG A 118 -4.02 11.13 9.71
C ARG A 118 -2.99 10.10 10.16
N ALA A 119 -3.18 9.58 11.36
CA ALA A 119 -2.47 8.40 11.80
C ALA A 119 -2.79 7.21 10.88
N VAL A 120 -1.81 6.36 10.66
CA VAL A 120 -2.00 5.09 9.97
C VAL A 120 -2.89 4.20 10.82
N ASN A 121 -3.81 3.45 10.19
CA ASN A 121 -4.61 2.46 10.89
C ASN A 121 -3.67 1.39 11.47
N ALA A 122 -4.01 0.83 12.63
CA ALA A 122 -3.21 -0.19 13.32
C ALA A 122 -1.71 0.17 13.40
N PRO A 123 -1.33 1.27 14.05
CA PRO A 123 0.06 1.75 14.08
C PRO A 123 1.05 0.77 14.70
N HIS A 124 0.59 -0.15 15.55
CA HIS A 124 1.41 -1.22 16.14
C HIS A 124 1.95 -2.19 15.07
N LEU A 125 1.23 -2.42 13.97
CA LEU A 125 1.68 -3.28 12.88
C LEU A 125 2.83 -2.65 12.07
N VAL A 126 3.00 -1.34 12.12
CA VAL A 126 4.14 -0.66 11.46
C VAL A 126 5.47 -1.15 12.00
N ALA A 127 5.56 -1.43 13.30
CA ALA A 127 6.77 -1.97 13.92
C ALA A 127 7.09 -3.37 13.37
N LEU A 128 6.08 -4.23 13.17
CA LEU A 128 6.24 -5.56 12.59
C LEU A 128 6.68 -5.50 11.13
N VAL A 129 6.06 -4.61 10.33
CA VAL A 129 6.47 -4.37 8.93
C VAL A 129 7.94 -3.93 8.87
N ARG A 130 8.36 -2.99 9.73
CA ARG A 130 9.75 -2.53 9.80
C ARG A 130 10.73 -3.61 10.27
N ALA A 131 10.27 -4.54 11.09
CA ALA A 131 11.04 -5.71 11.51
C ALA A 131 11.14 -6.80 10.42
N GLY A 132 10.49 -6.62 9.28
CA GLY A 132 10.50 -7.57 8.18
C GLY A 132 9.55 -8.75 8.36
N ALA A 133 8.50 -8.60 9.18
CA ALA A 133 7.47 -9.61 9.29
C ALA A 133 6.75 -9.81 7.95
N VAL A 134 6.47 -11.06 7.61
CA VAL A 134 5.82 -11.44 6.36
C VAL A 134 4.31 -11.47 6.57
N PHE A 135 3.57 -10.89 5.64
CA PHE A 135 2.11 -10.92 5.61
C PHE A 135 1.64 -11.63 4.34
N HIS A 136 0.60 -12.42 4.46
CA HIS A 136 -0.07 -13.08 3.33
C HIS A 136 -1.55 -12.73 3.37
N ALA A 137 -2.09 -12.20 2.27
CA ALA A 137 -3.46 -11.72 2.17
C ALA A 137 -3.86 -10.79 3.34
N GLY A 138 -2.94 -9.93 3.78
CA GLY A 138 -3.14 -8.98 4.88
C GLY A 138 -3.00 -9.54 6.29
N GLN A 139 -2.75 -10.83 6.46
CA GLN A 139 -2.58 -11.48 7.76
C GLN A 139 -1.10 -11.80 8.02
N LEU A 140 -0.68 -11.66 9.27
CA LEU A 140 0.68 -12.00 9.69
C LEU A 140 0.92 -13.50 9.54
N VAL A 141 1.98 -13.86 8.82
CA VAL A 141 2.45 -15.25 8.75
C VAL A 141 3.42 -15.46 9.92
N GLU A 142 2.96 -16.18 10.94
CA GLU A 142 3.83 -16.60 12.04
C GLU A 142 4.89 -17.57 11.50
N ARG A 143 6.16 -17.32 11.83
CA ARG A 143 7.23 -18.26 11.48
C ARG A 143 7.09 -19.51 12.34
N PRO A 144 7.01 -20.72 11.77
CA PRO A 144 6.88 -21.94 12.57
C PRO A 144 8.10 -22.24 13.46
N ASP A 145 9.21 -21.52 13.28
CA ASP A 145 10.49 -21.82 13.93
C ASP A 145 10.69 -21.23 15.33
N GLU A 146 9.80 -20.35 15.81
CA GLU A 146 9.98 -19.73 17.15
C GLU A 146 9.32 -20.52 18.29
N GLN A 147 8.58 -21.60 18.02
CA GLN A 147 7.94 -22.39 19.07
C GLN A 147 8.84 -23.46 19.71
N HIS A 148 10.07 -23.66 19.25
CA HIS A 148 10.93 -24.75 19.75
C HIS A 148 12.09 -24.32 20.69
N HIS A 149 12.18 -23.04 21.07
CA HIS A 149 13.31 -22.61 21.91
C HIS A 149 12.98 -22.39 23.40
N ASN A 150 11.81 -22.83 23.85
CA ASN A 150 11.45 -22.69 25.28
C ASN A 150 11.03 -24.02 25.92
N GLN A 151 11.66 -25.15 25.51
CA GLN A 151 11.63 -26.36 26.33
C GLN A 151 12.87 -26.34 27.24
N PRO A 152 12.68 -26.34 28.57
CA PRO A 152 13.79 -26.53 29.49
C PRO A 152 14.41 -27.91 29.25
N ASN A 153 15.71 -27.93 29.00
CA ASN A 153 16.49 -29.15 28.77
C ASN A 153 16.40 -30.07 30.01
N PRO A 154 15.84 -31.30 29.90
CA PRO A 154 15.68 -32.23 31.03
C PRO A 154 16.96 -32.93 31.45
N ALA A 155 18.16 -32.42 31.09
CA ALA A 155 19.43 -33.09 31.28
C ALA A 155 20.29 -32.58 32.46
N THR A 156 19.73 -31.84 33.43
CA THR A 156 20.50 -31.34 34.57
C THR A 156 20.00 -31.84 35.94
N GLU A 157 19.36 -32.99 35.94
CA GLU A 157 19.02 -33.67 37.22
C GLU A 157 19.67 -35.04 37.29
N LYS A 158 20.99 -35.08 37.46
CA LYS A 158 21.71 -36.26 37.99
C LYS A 158 22.98 -35.86 38.71
N SER A 159 23.02 -36.32 39.95
CA SER A 159 24.18 -36.53 40.84
C SER A 159 24.57 -35.41 41.80
N VAL A 160 23.87 -35.41 42.94
CA VAL A 160 24.53 -35.11 44.22
C VAL A 160 24.87 -36.46 44.87
N PRO A 161 26.13 -36.85 45.09
CA PRO A 161 26.49 -37.99 45.89
C PRO A 161 26.33 -37.60 47.38
N ALA A 162 25.62 -38.42 48.12
CA ALA A 162 25.63 -38.42 49.58
C ALA A 162 27.05 -38.80 50.05
N ALA A 163 27.65 -37.94 50.88
CA ALA A 163 28.85 -38.27 51.66
C ALA A 163 28.44 -38.37 53.13
N ALA A 164 28.82 -39.48 53.71
CA ALA A 164 28.71 -39.89 55.09
C ALA A 164 29.32 -38.94 56.10
#